data_0f6f3f00c990eb29132405762b024e48
#
_entry.id   0f6f3f00c990eb29132405762b024e48
#
_cell.length_a   1.000
_cell.length_b   1.000
_cell.length_c   1.000
_cell.angle_alpha   90.00
_cell.angle_beta   90.00
_cell.angle_gamma   90.00
#
_symmetry.space_group_name_H-M   'P 1'
#
loop_
_entity.id
_entity.type
_entity.pdbx_description
1 polymer ?
#
loop_
_entity_poly.entity_id
_entity_poly.type
_entity_poly.pdbx_seq_one_letter_code
_entity_poly.pdbx_strand_id
1 'polypeptide(L)'
;DYAQGMIKAYKPMRIDLLPMQICATSADGFTSWIRERAIDLNVVQHRNLVSDLLGSRDKVHLALMTHMFSISDTFTCFEENEFVPRKLLCNPKEHEAISDYILLTSDTSLRNTMLITPNVSTDGSFTKTWKYEKGEWWLYKLQSLQATRSEVEISKVLMDCGWDAAEYRYVGSYRK
;
A
#
# COMPACT_ATOMS: atom_id res chain seq x y z
N ASP A 1 6.81 6.57 -20.88
CA ASP A 1 8.28 6.52 -20.76
C ASP A 1 8.73 6.91 -19.38
N TYR A 2 9.52 6.03 -18.75
CA TYR A 2 10.08 6.22 -17.42
C TYR A 2 11.62 6.19 -17.47
N ALA A 3 12.25 7.18 -16.89
CA ALA A 3 13.70 7.16 -16.68
C ALA A 3 14.09 8.06 -15.50
N GLN A 4 15.08 7.62 -14.70
CA GLN A 4 15.65 8.38 -13.59
C GLN A 4 14.62 8.88 -12.55
N GLY A 5 13.64 8.07 -12.20
CA GLY A 5 12.62 8.40 -11.21
C GLY A 5 11.52 9.36 -11.70
N MET A 6 11.42 9.60 -12.99
CA MET A 6 10.41 10.50 -13.57
C MET A 6 9.70 9.87 -14.79
N ILE A 7 8.42 10.18 -14.91
CA ILE A 7 7.64 9.87 -16.11
C ILE A 7 7.94 10.94 -17.17
N LYS A 8 8.51 10.55 -18.29
CA LYS A 8 8.89 11.49 -19.36
C LYS A 8 7.73 11.94 -20.22
N ALA A 9 6.75 11.06 -20.44
CA ALA A 9 5.60 11.36 -21.26
C ALA A 9 4.34 10.74 -20.64
N TYR A 10 3.26 11.49 -20.67
CA TYR A 10 1.95 11.11 -20.16
C TYR A 10 0.87 11.56 -21.14
N LYS A 11 0.06 10.62 -21.61
CA LYS A 11 -1.07 10.88 -22.49
C LYS A 11 -2.31 10.14 -21.97
N PRO A 12 -3.23 10.84 -21.28
CA PRO A 12 -4.45 10.21 -20.81
C PRO A 12 -5.36 9.83 -22.00
N MET A 13 -5.86 8.61 -22.00
CA MET A 13 -6.87 8.17 -22.97
C MET A 13 -8.30 8.42 -22.47
N ARG A 14 -8.50 8.33 -21.15
CA ARG A 14 -9.80 8.53 -20.49
C ARG A 14 -9.60 9.41 -19.26
N ILE A 15 -9.71 10.73 -19.46
CA ILE A 15 -9.54 11.73 -18.39
C ILE A 15 -10.59 11.57 -17.30
N ASP A 16 -11.80 11.17 -17.67
CA ASP A 16 -12.93 10.93 -16.78
C ASP A 16 -12.73 9.78 -15.77
N LEU A 17 -11.77 8.91 -16.04
CA LEU A 17 -11.41 7.79 -15.16
C LEU A 17 -10.21 8.09 -14.26
N LEU A 18 -9.55 9.23 -14.44
CA LEU A 18 -8.38 9.60 -13.66
C LEU A 18 -8.78 10.15 -12.27
N PRO A 19 -7.98 9.89 -11.24
CA PRO A 19 -8.15 10.56 -9.96
C PRO A 19 -8.08 12.08 -10.13
N MET A 20 -8.87 12.81 -9.35
CA MET A 20 -8.88 14.29 -9.41
C MET A 20 -7.49 14.91 -9.23
N GLN A 21 -6.62 14.27 -8.46
CA GLN A 21 -5.23 14.69 -8.23
C GLN A 21 -4.38 14.69 -9.51
N ILE A 22 -4.76 13.88 -10.51
CA ILE A 22 -4.03 13.78 -11.80
C ILE A 22 -4.73 14.55 -12.93
N CYS A 23 -5.80 15.25 -12.66
CA CYS A 23 -6.50 16.07 -13.67
C CYS A 23 -5.62 17.16 -14.30
N ALA A 24 -4.49 17.49 -13.69
CA ALA A 24 -3.40 18.18 -14.36
C ALA A 24 -2.72 17.21 -15.33
N THR A 25 -2.94 17.40 -16.60
CA THR A 25 -2.45 16.61 -17.75
C THR A 25 -0.91 16.65 -17.92
N SER A 26 -0.15 16.75 -16.84
CA SER A 26 1.31 16.83 -16.89
C SER A 26 1.97 15.54 -16.42
N ALA A 27 3.11 15.21 -17.03
CA ALA A 27 3.94 14.08 -16.60
C ALA A 27 4.42 14.22 -15.15
N ASP A 28 4.65 15.45 -14.70
CA ASP A 28 5.07 15.76 -13.33
C ASP A 28 3.95 15.51 -12.31
N GLY A 29 2.73 15.90 -12.61
CA GLY A 29 1.55 15.62 -11.79
C GLY A 29 1.31 14.12 -11.65
N PHE A 30 1.44 13.39 -12.74
CA PHE A 30 1.34 11.93 -12.74
C PHE A 30 2.47 11.27 -11.94
N THR A 31 3.70 11.74 -12.10
CA THR A 31 4.86 11.26 -11.31
C THR A 31 4.65 11.50 -9.83
N SER A 32 4.17 12.67 -9.43
CA SER A 32 3.87 13.00 -8.02
C SER A 32 2.81 12.09 -7.43
N TRP A 33 1.73 11.86 -8.15
CA TRP A 33 0.68 10.93 -7.73
C TRP A 33 1.19 9.51 -7.53
N ILE A 34 2.05 8.98 -8.43
CA ILE A 34 2.67 7.67 -8.27
C ILE A 34 3.54 7.63 -7.00
N ARG A 35 4.32 8.68 -6.74
CA ARG A 35 5.18 8.76 -5.56
C ARG A 35 4.39 8.76 -4.24
N GLU A 36 3.24 9.41 -4.23
CA GLU A 36 2.35 9.43 -3.06
C GLU A 36 1.73 8.06 -2.77
N ARG A 37 1.62 7.20 -3.77
CA ARG A 37 1.12 5.84 -3.63
C ARG A 37 2.16 4.83 -3.16
N ALA A 38 3.42 5.19 -3.15
CA ALA A 38 4.48 4.30 -2.70
C ALA A 38 4.64 4.36 -1.18
N ILE A 39 5.05 3.22 -0.62
CA ILE A 39 5.28 3.03 0.82
C ILE A 39 6.15 4.15 1.41
N ASP A 40 5.84 4.59 2.64
CA ASP A 40 6.65 5.58 3.34
C ASP A 40 7.99 4.98 3.80
N LEU A 41 9.07 5.43 3.17
CA LEU A 41 10.44 4.99 3.47
C LEU A 41 11.01 5.60 4.76
N ASN A 42 10.29 6.49 5.47
CA ASN A 42 10.69 6.95 6.78
C ASN A 42 10.46 5.88 7.86
N VAL A 43 9.58 4.94 7.64
CA VAL A 43 9.38 3.78 8.51
C VAL A 43 10.49 2.75 8.28
N VAL A 44 11.21 2.37 9.34
CA VAL A 44 12.39 1.48 9.24
C VAL A 44 12.04 0.12 8.62
N GLN A 45 10.93 -0.47 9.04
CA GLN A 45 10.46 -1.77 8.54
C GLN A 45 10.15 -1.71 7.05
N HIS A 46 9.58 -0.60 6.58
CA HIS A 46 9.32 -0.38 5.16
C HIS A 46 10.62 -0.24 4.36
N ARG A 47 11.61 0.48 4.89
CA ARG A 47 12.93 0.59 4.23
C ARG A 47 13.63 -0.75 4.07
N ASN A 48 13.57 -1.59 5.12
CA ASN A 48 14.16 -2.91 5.09
C ASN A 48 13.44 -3.80 4.06
N LEU A 49 12.10 -3.81 4.09
CA LEU A 49 11.30 -4.54 3.12
C LEU A 49 11.65 -4.16 1.68
N VAL A 50 11.71 -2.87 1.40
CA VAL A 50 12.03 -2.34 0.07
C VAL A 50 13.45 -2.67 -0.34
N SER A 51 14.43 -2.56 0.56
CA SER A 51 15.83 -2.92 0.30
C SER A 51 15.97 -4.41 -0.02
N ASP A 52 15.32 -5.26 0.76
CA ASP A 52 15.47 -6.71 0.69
C ASP A 52 14.73 -7.33 -0.52
N LEU A 53 13.57 -6.76 -0.88
CA LEU A 53 12.76 -7.25 -1.98
C LEU A 53 13.12 -6.65 -3.34
N LEU A 54 13.32 -5.35 -3.37
CA LEU A 54 13.30 -4.58 -4.61
C LEU A 54 14.65 -3.97 -4.98
N GLY A 55 15.59 -3.91 -4.03
CA GLY A 55 16.92 -3.33 -4.25
C GLY A 55 16.92 -1.85 -4.68
N SER A 56 15.76 -1.18 -4.66
CA SER A 56 15.60 0.19 -5.11
C SER A 56 14.89 1.04 -4.05
N ARG A 57 15.28 2.31 -3.94
CA ARG A 57 14.62 3.32 -3.10
C ARG A 57 13.87 4.37 -3.91
N ASP A 58 13.84 4.24 -5.22
CA ASP A 58 13.05 5.13 -6.06
C ASP A 58 11.56 4.76 -5.95
N LYS A 59 10.78 5.66 -5.38
CA LYS A 59 9.34 5.46 -5.15
C LYS A 59 8.56 5.20 -6.42
N VAL A 60 8.91 5.82 -7.55
CA VAL A 60 8.23 5.58 -8.83
C VAL A 60 8.55 4.19 -9.33
N HIS A 61 9.83 3.80 -9.29
CA HIS A 61 10.25 2.46 -9.67
C HIS A 61 9.57 1.38 -8.81
N LEU A 62 9.51 1.60 -7.48
CA LEU A 62 8.82 0.70 -6.56
C LEU A 62 7.33 0.54 -6.90
N ALA A 63 6.64 1.66 -7.15
CA ALA A 63 5.23 1.63 -7.49
C ALA A 63 4.98 0.87 -8.80
N LEU A 64 5.81 1.07 -9.82
CA LEU A 64 5.71 0.36 -11.10
C LEU A 64 5.99 -1.14 -10.95
N MET A 65 7.04 -1.52 -10.22
CA MET A 65 7.37 -2.94 -9.97
C MET A 65 6.26 -3.70 -9.23
N THR A 66 5.50 -3.02 -8.39
CA THR A 66 4.37 -3.60 -7.65
C THR A 66 3.03 -3.37 -8.34
N HIS A 67 3.07 -2.99 -9.63
CA HIS A 67 1.90 -2.67 -10.45
C HIS A 67 0.97 -1.62 -9.82
N MET A 68 1.48 -0.77 -8.93
CA MET A 68 0.71 0.21 -8.16
C MET A 68 -0.48 -0.41 -7.39
N PHE A 69 -0.41 -1.70 -7.08
CA PHE A 69 -1.51 -2.41 -6.45
C PHE A 69 -1.84 -1.83 -5.07
N SER A 70 -3.10 -1.46 -4.87
CA SER A 70 -3.63 -0.93 -3.62
C SER A 70 -4.98 -1.57 -3.28
N ILE A 71 -5.28 -1.67 -1.98
CA ILE A 71 -6.61 -2.07 -1.52
C ILE A 71 -7.59 -0.89 -1.55
N SER A 72 -7.09 0.33 -1.39
CA SER A 72 -7.91 1.54 -1.25
C SER A 72 -8.48 2.07 -2.56
N ASP A 73 -7.98 1.62 -3.71
CA ASP A 73 -8.48 2.03 -5.01
C ASP A 73 -8.34 0.93 -6.09
N THR A 74 -8.73 1.25 -7.32
CA THR A 74 -8.77 0.30 -8.44
C THR A 74 -7.66 0.49 -9.46
N PHE A 75 -6.73 1.42 -9.22
CA PHE A 75 -5.68 1.72 -10.19
C PHE A 75 -4.55 0.70 -10.11
N THR A 76 -4.15 0.19 -11.26
CA THR A 76 -3.00 -0.69 -11.45
C THR A 76 -2.24 -0.26 -12.70
N CYS A 77 -0.94 -0.52 -12.73
CA CYS A 77 -0.06 -0.21 -13.84
C CYS A 77 0.58 -1.49 -14.38
N PHE A 78 0.56 -1.68 -15.69
CA PHE A 78 1.17 -2.82 -16.37
C PHE A 78 1.96 -2.35 -17.57
N GLU A 79 2.94 -3.11 -17.98
CA GLU A 79 3.52 -2.98 -19.31
C GLU A 79 2.50 -3.41 -20.36
N GLU A 80 2.66 -2.91 -21.61
CA GLU A 80 1.63 -2.99 -22.66
C GLU A 80 1.10 -4.42 -22.92
N ASN A 81 1.86 -5.44 -22.64
CA ASN A 81 1.49 -6.85 -22.89
C ASN A 81 1.36 -7.71 -21.63
N GLU A 82 1.39 -7.11 -20.45
CA GLU A 82 1.44 -7.83 -19.16
C GLU A 82 0.18 -7.68 -18.30
N PHE A 83 -0.96 -7.44 -18.91
CA PHE A 83 -2.19 -7.25 -18.13
C PHE A 83 -2.53 -8.48 -17.29
N VAL A 84 -2.60 -8.28 -15.96
CA VAL A 84 -3.06 -9.28 -15.01
C VAL A 84 -4.37 -8.82 -14.37
N PRO A 85 -5.45 -9.62 -14.44
CA PRO A 85 -6.71 -9.28 -13.78
C PRO A 85 -6.53 -9.02 -12.29
N ARG A 86 -7.12 -7.95 -11.76
CA ARG A 86 -7.00 -7.55 -10.34
C ARG A 86 -7.27 -8.70 -9.35
N LYS A 87 -8.25 -9.57 -9.64
CA LYS A 87 -8.55 -10.72 -8.78
C LYS A 87 -7.37 -11.69 -8.59
N LEU A 88 -6.44 -11.74 -9.54
CA LEU A 88 -5.23 -12.55 -9.43
C LEU A 88 -4.14 -11.82 -8.64
N LEU A 89 -4.15 -10.49 -8.62
CA LEU A 89 -3.26 -9.67 -7.80
C LEU A 89 -3.65 -9.73 -6.31
N CYS A 90 -4.90 -10.05 -6.02
CA CYS A 90 -5.45 -10.09 -4.66
C CYS A 90 -5.34 -11.49 -4.01
N ASN A 91 -4.36 -12.31 -4.37
CA ASN A 91 -4.19 -13.61 -3.71
C ASN A 91 -3.68 -13.44 -2.26
N PRO A 92 -4.52 -13.67 -1.23
CA PRO A 92 -4.16 -13.35 0.15
C PRO A 92 -2.96 -14.14 0.69
N LYS A 93 -2.80 -15.37 0.24
CA LYS A 93 -1.72 -16.26 0.72
C LYS A 93 -0.32 -15.75 0.36
N GLU A 94 -0.21 -15.07 -0.76
CA GLU A 94 1.07 -14.54 -1.23
C GLU A 94 1.48 -13.28 -0.45
N HIS A 95 0.52 -12.61 0.21
CA HIS A 95 0.77 -11.39 0.98
C HIS A 95 1.10 -11.66 2.45
N GLU A 96 0.82 -12.86 2.96
CA GLU A 96 0.98 -13.19 4.38
C GLU A 96 2.43 -13.07 4.84
N ALA A 97 3.38 -13.60 4.09
CA ALA A 97 4.80 -13.53 4.43
C ALA A 97 5.31 -12.08 4.52
N ILE A 98 4.86 -11.20 3.62
CA ILE A 98 5.21 -9.77 3.64
C ILE A 98 4.58 -9.08 4.85
N SER A 99 3.32 -9.40 5.15
CA SER A 99 2.61 -8.85 6.30
C SER A 99 3.31 -9.22 7.61
N ASP A 100 3.72 -10.47 7.74
CA ASP A 100 4.43 -10.96 8.92
C ASP A 100 5.84 -10.35 9.03
N TYR A 101 6.54 -10.19 7.92
CA TYR A 101 7.82 -9.47 7.90
C TYR A 101 7.67 -8.04 8.45
N ILE A 102 6.67 -7.29 8.01
CA ILE A 102 6.43 -5.92 8.45
C ILE A 102 6.08 -5.86 9.95
N LEU A 103 5.23 -6.77 10.44
CA LEU A 103 4.77 -6.76 11.83
C LEU A 103 5.79 -7.31 12.81
N LEU A 104 6.49 -8.36 12.44
CA LEU A 104 7.30 -9.15 13.36
C LEU A 104 8.79 -8.85 13.25
N THR A 105 9.22 -8.13 12.21
CA THR A 105 10.66 -7.96 11.88
C THR A 105 11.41 -9.29 11.89
N SER A 106 10.72 -10.38 11.55
CA SER A 106 11.29 -11.72 11.60
C SER A 106 12.17 -11.99 10.38
N ASP A 107 13.19 -12.83 10.57
CA ASP A 107 14.12 -13.37 9.56
C ASP A 107 13.42 -14.27 8.52
N THR A 108 12.16 -14.01 8.19
CA THR A 108 11.48 -14.73 7.12
C THR A 108 12.17 -14.43 5.81
N SER A 109 12.72 -15.44 5.19
CA SER A 109 13.30 -15.34 3.86
C SER A 109 12.20 -14.93 2.88
N LEU A 110 12.18 -13.67 2.50
CA LEU A 110 11.29 -13.14 1.45
C LEU A 110 11.74 -13.55 0.04
N ARG A 111 12.76 -14.41 -0.07
CA ARG A 111 13.22 -14.96 -1.35
C ARG A 111 12.07 -15.69 -2.02
N ASN A 112 11.77 -15.29 -3.24
CA ASN A 112 10.67 -15.79 -4.08
C ASN A 112 9.25 -15.32 -3.68
N THR A 113 9.11 -14.28 -2.88
CA THR A 113 7.80 -13.68 -2.60
C THR A 113 7.39 -12.78 -3.78
N MET A 114 6.13 -12.87 -4.18
CA MET A 114 5.61 -11.97 -5.22
C MET A 114 5.71 -10.51 -4.77
N LEU A 115 6.20 -9.65 -5.66
CA LEU A 115 6.35 -8.22 -5.40
C LEU A 115 5.00 -7.48 -5.39
N ILE A 116 3.95 -8.09 -5.90
CA ILE A 116 2.62 -7.49 -5.98
C ILE A 116 1.93 -7.62 -4.63
N THR A 117 2.02 -6.57 -3.84
CA THR A 117 1.44 -6.51 -2.50
C THR A 117 0.85 -5.13 -2.20
N PRO A 118 -0.33 -5.04 -1.55
CA PRO A 118 -0.90 -3.75 -1.15
C PRO A 118 -0.05 -3.02 -0.12
N ASN A 119 0.88 -3.71 0.52
CA ASN A 119 1.74 -3.14 1.56
C ASN A 119 2.72 -2.10 1.03
N VAL A 120 3.09 -2.18 -0.24
CA VAL A 120 4.01 -1.23 -0.88
C VAL A 120 3.33 0.07 -1.29
N SER A 121 2.00 0.11 -1.32
CA SER A 121 1.20 1.32 -1.59
C SER A 121 0.54 1.90 -0.33
N THR A 122 0.99 1.49 0.86
CA THR A 122 0.41 1.93 2.13
C THR A 122 1.17 3.12 2.68
N ASP A 123 0.56 4.32 2.65
CA ASP A 123 1.16 5.56 3.13
C ASP A 123 0.94 5.79 4.63
N GLY A 124 1.80 6.58 5.26
CA GLY A 124 1.71 7.08 6.63
C GLY A 124 2.85 6.64 7.55
N SER A 125 3.04 7.37 8.64
CA SER A 125 4.21 7.33 9.54
C SER A 125 4.28 6.15 10.51
N PHE A 126 3.22 5.35 10.64
CA PHE A 126 3.21 4.19 11.54
C PHE A 126 3.50 2.90 10.77
N THR A 127 4.14 1.95 11.43
CA THR A 127 4.26 0.59 10.91
C THR A 127 2.87 -0.01 10.74
N LYS A 128 2.52 -0.38 9.54
CA LYS A 128 1.22 -0.95 9.21
C LYS A 128 1.33 -1.93 8.06
N THR A 129 0.38 -2.86 8.00
CA THR A 129 0.32 -3.87 6.95
C THR A 129 -1.11 -4.34 6.72
N TRP A 130 -1.41 -4.70 5.50
CA TRP A 130 -2.66 -5.34 5.14
C TRP A 130 -2.59 -6.85 5.39
N LYS A 131 -3.59 -7.39 6.09
CA LYS A 131 -3.82 -8.82 6.24
C LYS A 131 -5.21 -9.20 5.73
N TYR A 132 -5.30 -10.38 5.14
CA TYR A 132 -6.58 -10.93 4.70
C TYR A 132 -7.04 -11.98 5.71
N GLU A 133 -8.17 -11.74 6.37
CA GLU A 133 -8.72 -12.61 7.38
C GLU A 133 -10.22 -12.78 7.20
N LYS A 134 -10.69 -14.02 7.23
CA LYS A 134 -12.13 -14.36 7.17
C LYS A 134 -12.89 -13.75 5.98
N GLY A 135 -12.25 -13.58 4.84
CA GLY A 135 -12.87 -13.03 3.64
C GLY A 135 -12.71 -11.52 3.45
N GLU A 136 -12.05 -10.82 4.37
CA GLU A 136 -11.91 -9.38 4.38
C GLU A 136 -10.46 -8.93 4.53
N TRP A 137 -10.14 -7.74 4.01
CA TRP A 137 -8.86 -7.11 4.20
C TRP A 137 -8.88 -6.19 5.41
N TRP A 138 -7.92 -6.39 6.34
CA TRP A 138 -7.74 -5.58 7.55
C TRP A 138 -6.40 -4.86 7.52
N LEU A 139 -6.41 -3.56 7.83
CA LEU A 139 -5.18 -2.78 8.00
C LEU A 139 -4.72 -2.87 9.46
N TYR A 140 -3.67 -3.64 9.70
CA TYR A 140 -3.01 -3.74 11.00
C TYR A 140 -2.07 -2.54 11.19
N LYS A 141 -2.16 -1.89 12.35
CA LYS A 141 -1.30 -0.76 12.73
C LYS A 141 -0.55 -1.10 14.03
N LEU A 142 0.76 -0.89 14.05
CA LEU A 142 1.56 -0.93 15.27
C LEU A 142 1.68 0.48 15.83
N GLN A 143 0.94 0.74 16.89
CA GLN A 143 0.90 2.04 17.55
C GLN A 143 0.74 1.88 19.07
N SER A 144 0.80 2.99 19.83
CA SER A 144 0.61 2.96 21.27
C SER A 144 -0.81 2.51 21.65
N LEU A 145 -0.94 1.87 22.82
CA LEU A 145 -2.25 1.45 23.34
C LEU A 145 -3.23 2.64 23.45
N GLN A 146 -2.72 3.80 23.84
CA GLN A 146 -3.55 5.01 23.94
C GLN A 146 -4.10 5.44 22.58
N ALA A 147 -3.25 5.51 21.54
CA ALA A 147 -3.69 5.85 20.20
C ALA A 147 -4.70 4.83 19.66
N THR A 148 -4.46 3.53 19.90
CA THR A 148 -5.40 2.47 19.51
C THR A 148 -6.76 2.62 20.18
N ARG A 149 -6.78 2.89 21.50
CA ARG A 149 -8.04 3.12 22.23
C ARG A 149 -8.79 4.32 21.68
N SER A 150 -8.10 5.44 21.46
CA SER A 150 -8.73 6.64 20.90
C SER A 150 -9.34 6.39 19.52
N GLU A 151 -8.65 5.68 18.61
CA GLU A 151 -9.20 5.34 17.30
C GLU A 151 -10.46 4.44 17.41
N VAL A 152 -10.43 3.43 18.29
CA VAL A 152 -11.60 2.55 18.50
C VAL A 152 -12.78 3.30 19.10
N GLU A 153 -12.55 4.15 20.09
CA GLU A 153 -13.62 4.91 20.75
C GLU A 153 -14.24 5.95 19.80
N ILE A 154 -13.40 6.70 19.08
CA ILE A 154 -13.87 7.68 18.10
C ILE A 154 -14.68 7.01 16.99
N SER A 155 -14.21 5.89 16.46
CA SER A 155 -14.94 5.13 15.44
C SER A 155 -16.33 4.71 15.92
N LYS A 156 -16.43 4.19 17.15
CA LYS A 156 -17.73 3.82 17.74
C LYS A 156 -18.67 5.00 17.86
N VAL A 157 -18.18 6.12 18.40
CA VAL A 157 -18.99 7.35 18.54
C VAL A 157 -19.50 7.81 17.18
N LEU A 158 -18.65 7.81 16.15
CA LEU A 158 -19.06 8.21 14.79
C LEU A 158 -20.15 7.28 14.24
N MET A 159 -19.97 5.95 14.37
CA MET A 159 -20.98 4.97 13.93
C MET A 159 -22.28 5.10 14.71
N ASP A 160 -22.23 5.32 16.03
CA ASP A 160 -23.41 5.53 16.87
C ASP A 160 -24.16 6.82 16.50
N CYS A 161 -23.45 7.81 15.97
CA CYS A 161 -24.03 9.03 15.40
C CYS A 161 -24.56 8.86 13.97
N GLY A 162 -24.48 7.67 13.39
CA GLY A 162 -24.94 7.39 12.02
C GLY A 162 -23.96 7.82 10.92
N TRP A 163 -22.69 8.07 11.26
CA TRP A 163 -21.65 8.36 10.27
C TRP A 163 -21.07 7.07 9.69
N ASP A 164 -20.74 7.10 8.41
CA ASP A 164 -19.97 6.03 7.77
C ASP A 164 -18.49 6.16 8.19
N ALA A 165 -18.08 5.34 9.14
CA ALA A 165 -16.72 5.35 9.70
C ALA A 165 -16.07 3.98 9.58
N ALA A 166 -14.72 3.97 9.43
CA ALA A 166 -13.97 2.72 9.41
C ALA A 166 -14.09 1.99 10.77
N GLU A 167 -14.32 0.69 10.72
CA GLU A 167 -14.36 -0.14 11.92
C GLU A 167 -12.93 -0.37 12.45
N TYR A 168 -12.71 -0.11 13.74
CA TYR A 168 -11.46 -0.36 14.44
C TYR A 168 -11.64 -1.42 15.51
N ARG A 169 -10.67 -2.34 15.60
CA ARG A 169 -10.65 -3.40 16.61
C ARG A 169 -9.28 -3.45 17.29
N TYR A 170 -9.27 -3.68 18.59
CA TYR A 170 -8.05 -4.01 19.31
C TYR A 170 -7.75 -5.51 19.20
N VAL A 171 -6.59 -5.88 18.68
CA VAL A 171 -6.21 -7.28 18.41
C VAL A 171 -5.17 -7.82 19.39
N GLY A 172 -4.65 -6.99 20.30
CA GLY A 172 -3.60 -7.37 21.26
C GLY A 172 -2.25 -6.76 20.93
N SER A 173 -1.21 -7.15 21.66
CA SER A 173 0.16 -6.70 21.41
C SER A 173 0.93 -7.76 20.62
N TYR A 174 1.52 -7.39 19.49
CA TYR A 174 2.59 -8.19 18.90
C TYR A 174 3.83 -8.04 19.81
N ARG A 175 4.18 -9.10 20.53
CA ARG A 175 5.45 -9.13 21.26
C ARG A 175 6.57 -9.37 20.26
N LYS A 176 7.59 -8.52 20.32
CA LYS A 176 8.88 -8.75 19.68
C LYS A 176 9.59 -9.92 20.31
#